data_930b5e0339d3cc1d113b1074116ff8b5
#
_entry.id   930b5e0339d3cc1d113b1074116ff8b5
#
_cell.length_a   1.000
_cell.length_b   1.000
_cell.length_c   1.000
_cell.angle_alpha   90.00
_cell.angle_beta   90.00
_cell.angle_gamma   90.00
#
_symmetry.space_group_name_H-M   'P 1'
#
loop_
_entity.id
_entity.type
_entity.pdbx_description
1 polymer ?
#
loop_
_entity_poly.entity_id
_entity_poly.type
_entity_poly.pdbx_seq_one_letter_code
_entity_poly.pdbx_strand_id
1 'polypeptide(L)'
;FRFPQAGSEVSALLGRMPSAVGYQPTLATEMGHLQERITSTKKGSITSVQAIYVPADDLTDPAPATAFAHLDATTVLSRSIAEIGIYPAVDPLESSSQILTPSIVGDEHYTVARQVQAILQRYQELLDIIAILGMDELSEDDKIVVQRARRLQRFLSQPFTVAEALTGM
;
A
#
# COMPACT_ATOMS: atom_id res chain seq x y z
N PHE A 1 -2.59 6.82 13.29
CA PHE A 1 -3.97 7.35 13.35
C PHE A 1 -4.27 8.09 14.67
N ARG A 2 -3.77 7.63 15.80
CA ARG A 2 -4.02 8.25 17.12
C ARG A 2 -3.54 9.70 17.20
N PHE A 3 -2.46 10.04 16.51
CA PHE A 3 -1.95 11.41 16.50
C PHE A 3 -2.91 12.39 15.81
N PRO A 4 -3.40 12.16 14.56
CA PRO A 4 -4.43 13.00 13.96
C PRO A 4 -5.72 13.05 14.79
N GLN A 5 -6.14 11.96 15.38
CA GLN A 5 -7.32 11.89 16.23
C GLN A 5 -7.20 12.80 17.45
N ALA A 6 -6.09 12.74 18.18
CA ALA A 6 -5.84 13.63 19.32
C ALA A 6 -5.85 15.09 18.90
N GLY A 7 -5.25 15.41 17.77
CA GLY A 7 -5.27 16.77 17.20
C GLY A 7 -6.68 17.26 16.88
N SER A 8 -7.54 16.41 16.33
CA SER A 8 -8.94 16.77 16.05
C SER A 8 -9.76 17.02 17.32
N GLU A 9 -9.56 16.22 18.36
CA GLU A 9 -10.21 16.40 19.66
C GLU A 9 -9.82 17.73 20.31
N VAL A 10 -8.52 18.05 20.32
CA VAL A 10 -8.02 19.34 20.85
C VAL A 10 -8.57 20.51 20.04
N SER A 11 -8.59 20.40 18.72
CA SER A 11 -9.12 21.44 17.83
C SER A 11 -10.60 21.71 18.10
N ALA A 12 -11.39 20.66 18.33
CA ALA A 12 -12.80 20.78 18.70
C ALA A 12 -12.99 21.47 20.04
N LEU A 13 -12.19 21.12 21.07
CA LEU A 13 -12.22 21.78 22.37
C LEU A 13 -11.86 23.26 22.30
N LEU A 14 -10.99 23.64 21.36
CA LEU A 14 -10.61 25.04 21.11
C LEU A 14 -11.62 25.80 20.25
N GLY A 15 -12.73 25.16 19.84
CA GLY A 15 -13.79 25.77 19.04
C GLY A 15 -13.34 26.14 17.61
N ARG A 16 -12.31 25.47 17.08
CA ARG A 16 -11.83 25.71 15.72
C ARG A 16 -12.80 25.11 14.69
N MET A 17 -12.99 25.79 13.58
CA MET A 17 -13.82 25.28 12.49
C MET A 17 -13.18 24.01 11.90
N PRO A 18 -13.90 22.87 11.82
CA PRO A 18 -13.36 21.64 11.26
C PRO A 18 -13.12 21.77 9.75
N SER A 19 -12.11 21.05 9.26
CA SER A 19 -11.84 20.86 7.84
C SER A 19 -12.58 19.62 7.30
N ALA A 20 -12.19 19.13 6.12
CA ALA A 20 -12.79 17.96 5.50
C ALA A 20 -12.80 16.76 6.46
N VAL A 21 -13.91 15.99 6.45
CA VAL A 21 -14.14 14.80 7.28
C VAL A 21 -14.04 15.07 8.80
N GLY A 22 -14.17 16.33 9.23
CA GLY A 22 -14.10 16.71 10.63
C GLY A 22 -12.70 16.82 11.23
N TYR A 23 -11.64 16.71 10.43
CA TYR A 23 -10.26 16.90 10.89
C TYR A 23 -9.96 18.36 11.20
N GLN A 24 -8.93 18.59 12.01
CA GLN A 24 -8.42 19.92 12.31
C GLN A 24 -7.84 20.59 11.04
N PRO A 25 -8.01 21.93 10.91
CA PRO A 25 -7.44 22.66 9.76
C PRO A 25 -5.91 22.66 9.73
N THR A 26 -5.27 22.35 10.85
CA THR A 26 -3.81 22.28 11.02
C THR A 26 -3.24 20.90 10.84
N LEU A 27 -4.03 19.91 10.37
CA LEU A 27 -3.61 18.51 10.24
C LEU A 27 -2.28 18.34 9.49
N ALA A 28 -2.15 18.94 8.32
CA ALA A 28 -0.96 18.82 7.49
C ALA A 28 0.29 19.41 8.18
N THR A 29 0.13 20.56 8.84
CA THR A 29 1.23 21.21 9.58
C THR A 29 1.67 20.39 10.78
N GLU A 30 0.72 19.85 11.55
CA GLU A 30 1.00 19.02 12.72
C GLU A 30 1.69 17.72 12.32
N MET A 31 1.19 17.06 11.28
CA MET A 31 1.82 15.86 10.72
C MET A 31 3.22 16.15 10.17
N GLY A 32 3.40 17.26 9.46
CA GLY A 32 4.71 17.70 8.97
C GLY A 32 5.71 17.88 10.10
N HIS A 33 5.35 18.59 11.17
CA HIS A 33 6.22 18.77 12.33
C HIS A 33 6.62 17.45 13.00
N LEU A 34 5.74 16.45 13.03
CA LEU A 34 6.06 15.14 13.56
C LEU A 34 7.02 14.39 12.62
N GLN A 35 6.70 14.34 11.35
CA GLN A 35 7.44 13.55 10.35
C GLN A 35 8.82 14.11 10.04
N GLU A 36 9.00 15.43 10.03
CA GLU A 36 10.29 16.09 9.82
C GLU A 36 11.34 15.77 10.90
N ARG A 37 10.93 15.26 12.04
CA ARG A 37 11.84 14.76 13.09
C ARG A 37 12.48 13.42 12.73
N ILE A 38 11.92 12.69 11.81
CA ILE A 38 12.43 11.41 11.30
C ILE A 38 13.39 11.72 10.16
N THR A 39 14.66 11.85 10.50
CA THR A 39 15.67 12.35 9.57
C THR A 39 17.06 11.79 9.88
N SER A 40 17.96 12.00 8.95
CA SER A 40 19.39 11.72 9.13
C SER A 40 20.13 13.01 9.48
N THR A 41 21.03 12.92 10.45
CA THR A 41 21.91 14.00 10.88
C THR A 41 23.38 13.59 10.71
N LYS A 42 24.31 14.50 10.96
CA LYS A 42 25.76 14.18 10.95
C LYS A 42 26.14 13.12 11.99
N LYS A 43 25.34 12.92 13.04
CA LYS A 43 25.65 12.02 14.16
C LYS A 43 24.86 10.70 14.14
N GLY A 44 23.83 10.59 13.31
CA GLY A 44 23.01 9.39 13.24
C GLY A 44 21.76 9.59 12.40
N SER A 45 20.98 8.52 12.27
CA SER A 45 19.74 8.49 11.49
C SER A 45 18.62 7.81 12.27
N ILE A 46 17.38 8.16 11.94
CA ILE A 46 16.17 7.53 12.46
C ILE A 46 15.50 6.81 11.32
N THR A 47 15.37 5.50 11.45
CA THR A 47 14.50 4.68 10.59
C THR A 47 13.18 4.45 11.31
N SER A 48 12.06 4.72 10.66
CA SER A 48 10.74 4.52 11.24
C SER A 48 9.94 3.46 10.49
N VAL A 49 9.15 2.68 11.24
CA VAL A 49 8.09 1.83 10.69
C VAL A 49 6.79 2.30 11.33
N GLN A 50 5.87 2.77 10.52
CA GLN A 50 4.63 3.38 10.98
C GLN A 50 3.44 2.54 10.52
N ALA A 51 2.62 2.09 11.49
CA ALA A 51 1.34 1.49 11.17
C ALA A 51 0.29 2.59 10.98
N ILE A 52 -0.26 2.70 9.78
CA ILE A 52 -1.27 3.69 9.42
C ILE A 52 -2.61 2.98 9.27
N TYR A 53 -3.56 3.34 10.12
CA TYR A 53 -4.94 2.88 9.98
C TYR A 53 -5.64 3.70 8.90
N VAL A 54 -6.29 3.00 7.98
CA VAL A 54 -7.03 3.59 6.87
C VAL A 54 -8.53 3.43 7.15
N PRO A 55 -9.24 4.51 7.52
CA PRO A 55 -10.68 4.43 7.81
C PRO A 55 -11.47 3.95 6.59
N ALA A 56 -12.34 2.95 6.78
CA ALA A 56 -13.19 2.39 5.74
C ALA A 56 -12.47 1.96 4.45
N ASP A 57 -11.20 1.59 4.55
CA ASP A 57 -10.32 1.25 3.42
C ASP A 57 -10.17 2.40 2.38
N ASP A 58 -10.46 3.65 2.78
CA ASP A 58 -10.36 4.84 1.94
C ASP A 58 -8.98 5.50 2.07
N LEU A 59 -8.09 5.21 1.12
CA LEU A 59 -6.75 5.79 1.04
C LEU A 59 -6.76 7.31 0.78
N THR A 60 -7.89 7.86 0.36
CA THR A 60 -8.07 9.29 0.11
C THR A 60 -8.50 10.08 1.34
N ASP A 61 -8.80 9.40 2.46
CA ASP A 61 -9.06 10.07 3.74
C ASP A 61 -7.91 11.01 4.10
N PRO A 62 -8.18 12.24 4.55
CA PRO A 62 -7.14 13.25 4.79
C PRO A 62 -6.01 12.82 5.74
N ALA A 63 -6.28 11.97 6.74
CA ALA A 63 -5.26 11.53 7.69
C ALA A 63 -4.24 10.58 7.05
N PRO A 64 -4.61 9.44 6.44
CA PRO A 64 -3.66 8.59 5.74
C PRO A 64 -3.03 9.31 4.53
N ALA A 65 -3.79 10.07 3.74
CA ALA A 65 -3.26 10.79 2.58
C ALA A 65 -2.15 11.78 2.98
N THR A 66 -2.33 12.52 4.07
CA THR A 66 -1.30 13.43 4.60
C THR A 66 -0.09 12.67 5.10
N ALA A 67 -0.29 11.53 5.78
CA ALA A 67 0.81 10.70 6.28
C ALA A 67 1.64 10.11 5.13
N PHE A 68 1.00 9.60 4.07
CA PHE A 68 1.67 8.99 2.91
C PHE A 68 2.62 9.96 2.20
N ALA A 69 2.30 11.26 2.18
CA ALA A 69 3.16 12.27 1.59
C ALA A 69 4.55 12.38 2.24
N HIS A 70 4.70 11.89 3.47
CA HIS A 70 5.97 11.93 4.23
C HIS A 70 6.70 10.59 4.25
N LEU A 71 6.17 9.54 3.62
CA LEU A 71 6.77 8.20 3.66
C LEU A 71 7.63 7.94 2.43
N ASP A 72 8.79 7.33 2.63
CA ASP A 72 9.69 6.91 1.55
C ASP A 72 9.25 5.60 0.90
N ALA A 73 8.54 4.77 1.64
CA ALA A 73 7.95 3.52 1.15
C ALA A 73 6.62 3.25 1.83
N THR A 74 5.68 2.69 1.08
CA THR A 74 4.37 2.27 1.58
C THR A 74 4.15 0.80 1.28
N THR A 75 3.67 0.04 2.27
CA THR A 75 3.20 -1.33 2.10
C THR A 75 1.71 -1.34 2.41
N VAL A 76 0.89 -1.47 1.38
CA VAL A 76 -0.57 -1.43 1.49
C VAL A 76 -1.11 -2.85 1.65
N LEU A 77 -1.87 -3.09 2.71
CA LEU A 77 -2.59 -4.35 2.92
C LEU A 77 -4.01 -4.23 2.37
N SER A 78 -4.44 -5.22 1.59
CA SER A 78 -5.74 -5.25 0.94
C SER A 78 -6.61 -6.39 1.45
N ARG A 79 -7.88 -6.09 1.77
CA ARG A 79 -8.86 -7.11 2.16
C ARG A 79 -9.18 -8.04 1.00
N SER A 80 -9.33 -7.52 -0.21
CA SER A 80 -9.63 -8.31 -1.40
C SER A 80 -8.55 -9.36 -1.69
N ILE A 81 -7.30 -9.06 -1.41
CA ILE A 81 -6.17 -10.00 -1.53
C ILE A 81 -6.25 -11.07 -0.43
N ALA A 82 -6.60 -10.69 0.81
CA ALA A 82 -6.80 -11.64 1.90
C ALA A 82 -7.97 -12.60 1.64
N GLU A 83 -9.06 -12.11 1.06
CA GLU A 83 -10.25 -12.89 0.72
C GLU A 83 -9.99 -14.02 -0.28
N ILE A 84 -9.04 -13.83 -1.19
CA ILE A 84 -8.60 -14.88 -2.13
C ILE A 84 -7.50 -15.78 -1.55
N GLY A 85 -7.17 -15.66 -0.26
CA GLY A 85 -6.25 -16.52 0.45
C GLY A 85 -4.77 -16.26 0.19
N ILE A 86 -4.40 -15.07 -0.29
CA ILE A 86 -3.01 -14.67 -0.51
C ILE A 86 -2.49 -13.97 0.74
N TYR A 87 -1.41 -14.50 1.31
CA TYR A 87 -0.74 -13.94 2.49
C TYR A 87 0.78 -13.87 2.28
N PRO A 88 1.45 -12.76 2.67
CA PRO A 88 0.88 -11.52 3.18
C PRO A 88 -0.05 -10.86 2.17
N ALA A 89 -1.13 -10.26 2.64
CA ALA A 89 -2.15 -9.63 1.79
C ALA A 89 -1.70 -8.24 1.31
N VAL A 90 -0.48 -8.15 0.81
CA VAL A 90 0.12 -6.91 0.30
C VAL A 90 -0.34 -6.67 -1.13
N ASP A 91 -0.83 -5.47 -1.39
CA ASP A 91 -1.15 -5.04 -2.74
C ASP A 91 0.10 -4.49 -3.44
N PRO A 92 0.64 -5.19 -4.46
CA PRO A 92 1.85 -4.76 -5.16
C PRO A 92 1.64 -3.58 -6.11
N LEU A 93 0.38 -3.25 -6.43
CA LEU A 93 0.05 -2.12 -7.30
C LEU A 93 -0.11 -0.82 -6.52
N GLU A 94 -0.70 -0.89 -5.32
CA GLU A 94 -0.87 0.26 -4.42
C GLU A 94 0.37 0.52 -3.55
N SER A 95 1.24 -0.47 -3.39
CA SER A 95 2.48 -0.33 -2.62
C SER A 95 3.57 0.34 -3.46
N SER A 96 4.39 1.17 -2.81
CA SER A 96 5.43 1.94 -3.49
C SER A 96 6.71 2.06 -2.66
N SER A 97 7.82 2.37 -3.33
CA SER A 97 9.10 2.69 -2.68
C SER A 97 9.92 3.66 -3.53
N GLN A 98 10.43 4.71 -2.92
CA GLN A 98 11.30 5.68 -3.59
C GLN A 98 12.66 5.10 -4.00
N ILE A 99 13.11 4.05 -3.31
CA ILE A 99 14.37 3.38 -3.67
C ILE A 99 14.23 2.41 -4.85
N LEU A 100 13.03 2.16 -5.36
CA LEU A 100 12.82 1.34 -6.56
C LEU A 100 13.15 2.15 -7.82
N THR A 101 14.43 2.43 -7.99
CA THR A 101 14.99 3.13 -9.15
C THR A 101 16.21 2.37 -9.68
N PRO A 102 16.51 2.42 -10.99
CA PRO A 102 17.64 1.70 -11.56
C PRO A 102 18.99 2.05 -10.90
N SER A 103 19.15 3.31 -10.50
CA SER A 103 20.37 3.80 -9.85
C SER A 103 20.64 3.19 -8.46
N ILE A 104 19.61 2.68 -7.79
CA ILE A 104 19.73 2.11 -6.44
C ILE A 104 19.68 0.59 -6.48
N VAL A 105 18.65 0.02 -7.13
CA VAL A 105 18.42 -1.43 -7.14
C VAL A 105 19.05 -2.14 -8.33
N GLY A 106 19.52 -1.42 -9.33
CA GLY A 106 20.02 -1.93 -10.59
C GLY A 106 18.94 -2.15 -11.65
N ASP A 107 19.36 -2.20 -12.92
CA ASP A 107 18.44 -2.26 -14.07
C ASP A 107 17.62 -3.56 -14.09
N GLU A 108 18.24 -4.69 -13.75
CA GLU A 108 17.58 -5.99 -13.75
C GLU A 108 16.43 -6.04 -12.76
N HIS A 109 16.69 -5.70 -11.50
CA HIS A 109 15.68 -5.69 -10.45
C HIS A 109 14.53 -4.73 -10.77
N TYR A 110 14.88 -3.52 -11.21
CA TYR A 110 13.88 -2.53 -11.59
C TYR A 110 13.00 -3.01 -12.74
N THR A 111 13.61 -3.57 -13.79
CA THR A 111 12.89 -4.07 -14.97
C THR A 111 11.94 -5.22 -14.59
N VAL A 112 12.43 -6.19 -13.81
CA VAL A 112 11.59 -7.32 -13.33
C VAL A 112 10.42 -6.81 -12.49
N ALA A 113 10.66 -5.90 -11.56
CA ALA A 113 9.59 -5.36 -10.71
C ALA A 113 8.52 -4.64 -11.55
N ARG A 114 8.91 -3.85 -12.54
CA ARG A 114 7.97 -3.17 -13.45
C ARG A 114 7.20 -4.12 -14.33
N GLN A 115 7.83 -5.18 -14.82
CA GLN A 115 7.16 -6.22 -15.61
C GLN A 115 6.13 -6.99 -14.76
N VAL A 116 6.47 -7.32 -13.52
CA VAL A 116 5.52 -7.96 -12.59
C VAL A 116 4.31 -7.06 -12.35
N GLN A 117 4.54 -5.77 -12.06
CA GLN A 117 3.45 -4.81 -11.89
C GLN A 117 2.56 -4.71 -13.14
N ALA A 118 3.15 -4.63 -14.33
CA ALA A 118 2.42 -4.55 -15.58
C ALA A 118 1.54 -5.81 -15.84
N ILE A 119 2.05 -7.00 -15.54
CA ILE A 119 1.29 -8.25 -15.68
C ILE A 119 0.12 -8.28 -14.68
N LEU A 120 0.34 -7.89 -13.44
CA LEU A 120 -0.70 -7.86 -12.42
C LEU A 120 -1.75 -6.78 -12.72
N GLN A 121 -1.35 -5.62 -13.21
CA GLN A 121 -2.26 -4.56 -13.63
C GLN A 121 -3.14 -5.03 -14.79
N ARG A 122 -2.54 -5.63 -15.82
CA ARG A 122 -3.29 -6.17 -16.95
C ARG A 122 -4.26 -7.28 -16.51
N TYR A 123 -3.83 -8.13 -15.60
CA TYR A 123 -4.70 -9.17 -15.04
C TYR A 123 -5.92 -8.57 -14.33
N GLN A 124 -5.73 -7.51 -13.56
CA GLN A 124 -6.83 -6.84 -12.88
C GLN A 124 -7.85 -6.26 -13.86
N GLU A 125 -7.41 -5.66 -14.96
CA GLU A 125 -8.28 -5.19 -16.04
C GLU A 125 -9.07 -6.32 -16.71
N LEU A 126 -8.47 -7.50 -16.81
CA LEU A 126 -9.12 -8.67 -17.42
C LEU A 126 -10.13 -9.37 -16.50
N LEU A 127 -10.06 -9.16 -15.17
CA LEU A 127 -10.96 -9.83 -14.23
C LEU A 127 -12.43 -9.51 -14.49
N ASP A 128 -12.77 -8.28 -14.83
CA ASP A 128 -14.13 -7.86 -15.13
C ASP A 128 -14.64 -8.55 -16.42
N ILE A 129 -13.77 -8.66 -17.41
CA ILE A 129 -14.09 -9.35 -18.67
C ILE A 129 -14.31 -10.85 -18.42
N ILE A 130 -13.43 -11.45 -17.61
CA ILE A 130 -13.54 -12.88 -17.24
C ILE A 130 -14.82 -13.15 -16.46
N ALA A 131 -15.20 -12.25 -15.56
CA ALA A 131 -16.41 -12.40 -14.75
C ALA A 131 -17.70 -12.34 -15.58
N ILE A 132 -17.71 -11.57 -16.67
CA ILE A 132 -18.90 -11.37 -17.52
C ILE A 132 -18.95 -12.37 -18.67
N LEU A 133 -17.83 -12.55 -19.37
CA LEU A 133 -17.78 -13.31 -20.63
C LEU A 133 -17.11 -14.69 -20.49
N GLY A 134 -16.37 -14.91 -19.43
CA GLY A 134 -15.59 -16.13 -19.23
C GLY A 134 -14.19 -16.08 -19.83
N MET A 135 -13.38 -17.09 -19.50
CA MET A 135 -11.99 -17.21 -19.96
C MET A 135 -11.85 -17.49 -21.45
N ASP A 136 -12.85 -18.12 -22.06
CA ASP A 136 -12.78 -18.59 -23.45
C ASP A 136 -12.83 -17.45 -24.46
N GLU A 137 -13.45 -16.34 -24.09
CA GLU A 137 -13.58 -15.13 -24.91
C GLU A 137 -12.31 -14.27 -24.93
N LEU A 138 -11.31 -14.59 -24.09
CA LEU A 138 -10.04 -13.87 -24.08
C LEU A 138 -9.18 -14.25 -25.29
N SER A 139 -8.40 -13.27 -25.78
CA SER A 139 -7.33 -13.53 -26.75
C SER A 139 -6.30 -14.52 -26.18
N GLU A 140 -5.57 -15.23 -27.03
CA GLU A 140 -4.51 -16.14 -26.57
C GLU A 140 -3.43 -15.41 -25.78
N ASP A 141 -3.10 -14.18 -26.14
CA ASP A 141 -2.14 -13.36 -25.42
C ASP A 141 -2.65 -13.00 -24.01
N ASP A 142 -3.92 -12.63 -23.87
CA ASP A 142 -4.52 -12.33 -22.56
C ASP A 142 -4.63 -13.60 -21.69
N LYS A 143 -4.91 -14.77 -22.27
CA LYS A 143 -4.87 -16.05 -21.55
C LYS A 143 -3.50 -16.34 -20.96
N ILE A 144 -2.42 -16.02 -21.70
CA ILE A 144 -1.05 -16.16 -21.21
C ILE A 144 -0.79 -15.18 -20.05
N VAL A 145 -1.26 -13.93 -20.16
CA VAL A 145 -1.14 -12.94 -19.08
C VAL A 145 -1.84 -13.44 -17.82
N VAL A 146 -3.06 -13.96 -17.92
CA VAL A 146 -3.80 -14.50 -16.77
C VAL A 146 -3.04 -15.66 -16.11
N GLN A 147 -2.49 -16.59 -16.90
CA GLN A 147 -1.71 -17.70 -16.35
C GLN A 147 -0.43 -17.22 -15.63
N ARG A 148 0.28 -16.26 -16.21
CA ARG A 148 1.47 -15.66 -15.58
C ARG A 148 1.12 -14.93 -14.30
N ALA A 149 0.06 -14.13 -14.30
CA ALA A 149 -0.40 -13.39 -13.12
C ALA A 149 -0.76 -14.34 -11.96
N ARG A 150 -1.50 -15.42 -12.22
CA ARG A 150 -1.84 -16.41 -11.21
C ARG A 150 -0.61 -17.11 -10.62
N ARG A 151 0.41 -17.37 -11.44
CA ARG A 151 1.69 -17.93 -10.97
C ARG A 151 2.45 -16.91 -10.10
N LEU A 152 2.48 -15.64 -10.51
CA LEU A 152 3.09 -14.56 -9.73
C LEU A 152 2.38 -14.38 -8.38
N GLN A 153 1.05 -14.36 -8.35
CA GLN A 153 0.30 -14.28 -7.10
C GLN A 153 0.62 -15.44 -6.15
N ARG A 154 0.72 -16.67 -6.67
CA ARG A 154 1.14 -17.83 -5.88
C ARG A 154 2.57 -17.72 -5.36
N PHE A 155 3.48 -17.24 -6.19
CA PHE A 155 4.88 -17.03 -5.79
C PHE A 155 5.01 -15.97 -4.70
N LEU A 156 4.22 -14.89 -4.79
CA LEU A 156 4.20 -13.81 -3.80
C LEU A 156 3.47 -14.20 -2.51
N SER A 157 2.64 -15.25 -2.54
CA SER A 157 1.99 -15.79 -1.36
C SER A 157 2.96 -16.68 -0.59
N GLN A 158 3.47 -16.17 0.51
CA GLN A 158 4.47 -16.87 1.34
C GLN A 158 3.96 -17.02 2.78
N PRO A 159 3.99 -18.23 3.35
CA PRO A 159 3.61 -18.42 4.74
C PRO A 159 4.61 -17.73 5.66
N PHE A 160 4.10 -17.07 6.68
CA PHE A 160 4.93 -16.55 7.75
C PHE A 160 5.17 -17.61 8.80
N THR A 161 6.40 -17.70 9.31
CA THR A 161 6.77 -18.61 10.41
C THR A 161 5.88 -18.40 11.65
N VAL A 162 5.45 -17.16 11.91
CA VAL A 162 4.53 -16.83 13.02
C VAL A 162 3.15 -17.50 12.87
N ALA A 163 2.73 -17.81 11.64
CA ALA A 163 1.47 -18.47 11.35
C ALA A 163 1.57 -19.99 11.25
N GLU A 164 2.77 -20.58 11.31
CA GLU A 164 3.03 -22.01 11.14
C GLU A 164 2.16 -22.89 12.06
N ALA A 165 1.98 -22.49 13.31
CA ALA A 165 1.14 -23.21 14.28
C ALA A 165 -0.35 -23.24 13.87
N LEU A 166 -0.83 -22.31 13.05
CA LEU A 166 -2.21 -22.20 12.59
C LEU A 166 -2.40 -22.82 11.20
N THR A 167 -1.43 -22.66 10.33
CA THR A 167 -1.50 -23.07 8.91
C THR A 167 -0.94 -24.47 8.67
N GLY A 168 -0.09 -24.98 9.54
CA GLY A 168 0.57 -26.25 9.39
C GLY A 168 1.63 -26.28 8.28
N MET A 169 2.03 -25.13 7.77
CA MET A 169 3.01 -24.94 6.70
C MET A 169 4.19 -24.11 7.18
#